data_2b246af863d95ebf9d19c0f41253c15a
#
_entry.id   2b246af863d95ebf9d19c0f41253c15a
#
_cell.length_a   1.000
_cell.length_b   1.000
_cell.length_c   1.000
_cell.angle_alpha   90.00
_cell.angle_beta   90.00
_cell.angle_gamma   90.00
#
_symmetry.space_group_name_H-M   'P 1'
#
loop_
_entity.id
_entity.type
_entity.pdbx_description
1 polymer ?
#
loop_
_entity_poly.entity_id
_entity_poly.type
_entity_poly.pdbx_seq_one_letter_code
_entity_poly.pdbx_strand_id
1 'polypeptide(L)'
;AFHEDEEVAEPRAVHYDYVRSGYDRGHMCPAGDNKWSAVAMDESFLLTNVCPQAPSLNRGDWNEMEQACRKWAKQYGDLYIVCGPIFYKGKTKTIGANKVAVPEAFFKVVLCMKGEPKAIGFIYKNGDGNRPKGDYANSVDEVERITGIDFFPLLPDDVEKKVEKTASPEDWGI
;
A
#
# COMPACT_ATOMS: atom_id res chain seq x y z
N ALA A 1 -3.85 17.20 -9.68
CA ALA A 1 -5.19 16.62 -9.85
C ALA A 1 -5.07 15.18 -10.37
N PHE A 2 -5.99 14.33 -9.97
CA PHE A 2 -6.06 12.96 -10.48
C PHE A 2 -6.31 12.94 -11.99
N HIS A 3 -5.57 12.09 -12.70
CA HIS A 3 -5.69 11.98 -14.15
C HIS A 3 -5.40 10.56 -14.65
N GLU A 4 -5.98 10.22 -15.80
CA GLU A 4 -5.78 8.92 -16.42
C GLU A 4 -4.34 8.74 -16.91
N ASP A 5 -3.90 7.50 -16.95
CA ASP A 5 -2.58 7.14 -17.46
C ASP A 5 -2.69 6.77 -18.95
N GLU A 6 -2.28 7.69 -19.81
CA GLU A 6 -2.39 7.51 -21.26
C GLU A 6 -1.45 6.43 -21.81
N GLU A 7 -0.47 5.99 -21.03
CA GLU A 7 0.40 4.87 -21.42
C GLU A 7 -0.28 3.51 -21.30
N VAL A 8 -1.43 3.46 -20.62
CA VAL A 8 -2.24 2.25 -20.49
C VAL A 8 -3.30 2.22 -21.58
N ALA A 9 -3.41 1.09 -22.29
CA ALA A 9 -4.42 0.91 -23.33
C ALA A 9 -5.84 0.97 -22.74
N GLU A 10 -6.78 1.43 -23.55
CA GLU A 10 -8.19 1.41 -23.18
C GLU A 10 -8.77 -0.01 -23.25
N PRO A 11 -9.74 -0.39 -22.36
CA PRO A 11 -10.29 0.47 -21.32
C PRO A 11 -9.32 0.66 -20.15
N ARG A 12 -9.27 1.88 -19.62
CA ARG A 12 -8.44 2.24 -18.49
C ARG A 12 -9.25 3.12 -17.52
N ALA A 13 -8.84 3.17 -16.26
CA ALA A 13 -9.52 3.98 -15.26
C ALA A 13 -9.48 5.47 -15.64
N VAL A 14 -10.62 6.13 -15.52
CA VAL A 14 -10.76 7.57 -15.73
C VAL A 14 -11.42 8.21 -14.50
N HIS A 15 -11.32 9.51 -14.36
CA HIS A 15 -11.87 10.26 -13.23
C HIS A 15 -13.34 9.94 -12.95
N TYR A 16 -14.16 9.85 -13.99
CA TYR A 16 -15.59 9.59 -13.86
C TYR A 16 -15.94 8.23 -13.27
N ASP A 17 -15.06 7.26 -13.36
CA ASP A 17 -15.30 5.94 -12.76
C ASP A 17 -15.46 6.04 -11.23
N TYR A 18 -14.82 7.03 -10.61
CA TYR A 18 -14.86 7.25 -9.17
C TYR A 18 -15.98 8.19 -8.72
N VAL A 19 -16.49 9.01 -9.62
CA VAL A 19 -17.54 10.00 -9.29
C VAL A 19 -18.78 9.27 -8.77
N ARG A 20 -19.23 9.64 -7.59
CA ARG A 20 -20.40 9.05 -6.92
C ARG A 20 -20.30 7.55 -6.69
N SER A 21 -19.10 7.01 -6.70
CA SER A 21 -18.89 5.58 -6.46
C SER A 21 -18.97 5.18 -4.97
N GLY A 22 -18.82 6.15 -4.08
CA GLY A 22 -18.69 5.91 -2.64
C GLY A 22 -17.27 5.58 -2.20
N TYR A 23 -16.34 5.47 -3.13
CA TYR A 23 -14.93 5.21 -2.85
C TYR A 23 -14.07 6.44 -3.07
N ASP A 24 -13.03 6.56 -2.25
CA ASP A 24 -11.97 7.53 -2.48
C ASP A 24 -11.02 7.02 -3.57
N ARG A 25 -10.28 7.94 -4.15
CA ARG A 25 -9.13 7.64 -5.00
C ARG A 25 -7.93 7.42 -4.10
N GLY A 26 -7.74 6.17 -3.66
CA GLY A 26 -6.70 5.82 -2.70
C GLY A 26 -5.34 5.66 -3.36
N HIS A 27 -4.37 6.51 -2.99
CA HIS A 27 -3.00 6.37 -3.46
C HIS A 27 -2.35 5.11 -2.93
N MET A 28 -1.59 4.42 -3.78
CA MET A 28 -0.68 3.37 -3.32
C MET A 28 0.64 4.02 -2.87
N CYS A 29 1.37 4.67 -3.76
CA CYS A 29 2.49 5.53 -3.38
C CYS A 29 1.96 6.92 -3.04
N PRO A 30 2.12 7.41 -1.79
CA PRO A 30 1.49 8.67 -1.38
C PRO A 30 2.11 9.89 -2.03
N ALA A 31 1.28 10.89 -2.31
CA ALA A 31 1.77 12.20 -2.78
C ALA A 31 2.75 12.82 -1.78
N GLY A 32 2.51 12.61 -0.48
CA GLY A 32 3.37 13.09 0.59
C GLY A 32 4.80 12.54 0.56
N ASP A 33 5.02 11.39 -0.05
CA ASP A 33 6.34 10.79 -0.21
C ASP A 33 7.07 11.32 -1.46
N ASN A 34 6.40 12.12 -2.29
CA ASN A 34 6.91 12.57 -3.59
C ASN A 34 7.09 14.10 -3.67
N LYS A 35 7.19 14.78 -2.54
CA LYS A 35 7.35 16.24 -2.48
C LYS A 35 8.70 16.73 -2.97
N TRP A 36 9.65 15.85 -3.17
CA TRP A 36 11.00 16.13 -3.63
C TRP A 36 11.06 16.55 -5.11
N SER A 37 10.00 16.31 -5.87
CA SER A 37 9.92 16.62 -7.30
C SER A 37 8.47 16.93 -7.67
N ALA A 38 8.25 18.03 -8.41
CA ALA A 38 6.92 18.35 -8.91
C ALA A 38 6.40 17.29 -9.88
N VAL A 39 7.29 16.71 -10.70
CA VAL A 39 6.94 15.63 -11.63
C VAL A 39 6.54 14.37 -10.87
N ALA A 40 7.35 13.96 -9.89
CA ALA A 40 7.04 12.76 -9.08
C ALA A 40 5.72 12.93 -8.33
N MET A 41 5.45 14.12 -7.79
CA MET A 41 4.19 14.39 -7.12
C MET A 41 3.01 14.30 -8.09
N ASP A 42 3.12 14.90 -9.28
CA ASP A 42 2.07 14.84 -10.30
C ASP A 42 1.81 13.40 -10.73
N GLU A 43 2.87 12.61 -10.94
CA GLU A 43 2.75 11.21 -11.32
C GLU A 43 2.06 10.35 -10.25
N SER A 44 2.15 10.74 -8.97
CA SER A 44 1.44 10.03 -7.90
C SER A 44 -0.08 10.11 -8.04
N PHE A 45 -0.60 11.08 -8.81
CA PHE A 45 -2.02 11.24 -9.09
C PHE A 45 -2.49 10.52 -10.35
N LEU A 46 -1.61 9.82 -11.06
CA LEU A 46 -2.01 8.92 -12.13
C LEU A 46 -2.94 7.83 -11.58
N LEU A 47 -4.03 7.54 -12.28
CA LEU A 47 -5.00 6.56 -11.82
C LEU A 47 -4.45 5.12 -11.81
N THR A 48 -3.30 4.88 -12.39
CA THR A 48 -2.55 3.62 -12.24
C THR A 48 -1.87 3.49 -10.88
N ASN A 49 -1.74 4.58 -10.12
CA ASN A 49 -1.26 4.58 -8.73
C ASN A 49 -2.42 4.63 -7.71
N VAL A 50 -3.64 4.40 -8.15
CA VAL A 50 -4.84 4.65 -7.36
C VAL A 50 -5.76 3.43 -7.40
N CYS A 51 -6.38 3.12 -6.26
CA CYS A 51 -7.41 2.09 -6.15
C CYS A 51 -8.66 2.66 -5.53
N PRO A 52 -9.85 2.10 -5.86
CA PRO A 52 -11.05 2.39 -5.08
C PRO A 52 -10.86 1.96 -3.63
N GLN A 53 -10.86 2.92 -2.73
CA GLN A 53 -10.56 2.69 -1.32
C GLN A 53 -11.64 3.30 -0.44
N ALA A 54 -12.09 2.57 0.59
CA ALA A 54 -13.08 3.09 1.52
C ALA A 54 -12.58 4.39 2.14
N PRO A 55 -13.41 5.45 2.17
CA PRO A 55 -13.01 6.73 2.75
C PRO A 55 -12.50 6.62 4.19
N SER A 56 -13.14 5.79 5.01
CA SER A 56 -12.72 5.54 6.39
C SER A 56 -11.30 4.97 6.50
N LEU A 57 -10.92 4.09 5.58
CA LEU A 57 -9.57 3.56 5.52
C LEU A 57 -8.59 4.59 4.96
N ASN A 58 -8.88 5.14 3.80
CA ASN A 58 -8.00 6.08 3.11
C ASN A 58 -7.67 7.32 3.96
N ARG A 59 -8.65 7.85 4.66
CA ARG A 59 -8.50 9.04 5.51
C ARG A 59 -8.10 8.71 6.94
N GLY A 60 -8.22 7.45 7.34
CA GLY A 60 -7.95 6.94 8.69
C GLY A 60 -6.66 6.12 8.76
N ASP A 61 -6.81 4.81 9.01
CA ASP A 61 -5.68 3.92 9.31
C ASP A 61 -4.62 3.84 8.21
N TRP A 62 -5.03 3.89 6.95
CA TRP A 62 -4.07 3.92 5.83
C TRP A 62 -3.23 5.20 5.85
N ASN A 63 -3.87 6.35 6.04
CA ASN A 63 -3.19 7.62 6.17
C ASN A 63 -2.24 7.65 7.37
N GLU A 64 -2.68 7.10 8.51
CA GLU A 64 -1.83 7.01 9.70
C GLU A 64 -0.59 6.16 9.47
N MET A 65 -0.72 5.07 8.72
CA MET A 65 0.41 4.21 8.37
C MET A 65 1.36 4.91 7.39
N GLU A 66 0.84 5.67 6.44
CA GLU A 66 1.67 6.49 5.55
C GLU A 66 2.51 7.49 6.35
N GLN A 67 1.90 8.14 7.35
CA GLN A 67 2.60 9.05 8.24
C GLN A 67 3.64 8.32 9.10
N ALA A 68 3.32 7.13 9.61
CA ALA A 68 4.26 6.31 10.37
C ALA A 68 5.48 5.92 9.52
N CYS A 69 5.28 5.53 8.27
CA CYS A 69 6.37 5.21 7.37
C CYS A 69 7.29 6.41 7.13
N ARG A 70 6.74 7.61 6.95
CA ARG A 70 7.56 8.82 6.82
C ARG A 70 8.38 9.12 8.08
N LYS A 71 7.77 8.92 9.25
CA LYS A 71 8.46 9.07 10.53
C LYS A 71 9.61 8.06 10.66
N TRP A 72 9.38 6.80 10.32
CA TRP A 72 10.41 5.77 10.32
C TRP A 72 11.54 6.08 9.34
N ALA A 73 11.22 6.58 8.15
CA ALA A 73 12.25 6.99 7.19
C ALA A 73 13.16 8.09 7.74
N LYS A 74 12.59 9.05 8.48
CA LYS A 74 13.38 10.09 9.16
C LYS A 74 14.22 9.52 10.31
N GLN A 75 13.70 8.53 11.01
CA GLN A 75 14.35 7.94 12.18
C GLN A 75 15.45 6.94 11.78
N TYR A 76 15.17 6.09 10.80
CA TYR A 76 16.06 4.97 10.43
C TYR A 76 16.86 5.23 9.15
N GLY A 77 16.51 6.25 8.36
CA GLY A 77 17.08 6.46 7.04
C GLY A 77 16.24 5.78 5.96
N ASP A 78 16.89 5.19 4.96
CA ASP A 78 16.19 4.62 3.80
C ASP A 78 15.30 3.43 4.19
N LEU A 79 14.07 3.46 3.71
CA LEU A 79 13.13 2.35 3.80
C LEU A 79 12.76 1.87 2.41
N TYR A 80 12.51 0.58 2.30
CA TYR A 80 11.92 -0.02 1.10
C TYR A 80 10.47 -0.37 1.42
N ILE A 81 9.52 0.22 0.69
CA ILE A 81 8.09 0.05 0.92
C ILE A 81 7.45 -0.50 -0.34
N VAL A 82 6.70 -1.59 -0.19
CA VAL A 82 5.88 -2.15 -1.25
C VAL A 82 4.45 -2.18 -0.75
N CYS A 83 3.53 -1.64 -1.52
CA CYS A 83 2.11 -1.70 -1.18
C CYS A 83 1.26 -1.96 -2.41
N GLY A 84 0.08 -2.47 -2.19
CA GLY A 84 -0.83 -2.77 -3.28
C GLY A 84 -2.16 -3.32 -2.81
N PRO A 85 -3.07 -3.55 -3.76
CA PRO A 85 -4.36 -4.15 -3.49
C PRO A 85 -4.26 -5.66 -3.32
N ILE A 86 -5.22 -6.22 -2.59
CA ILE A 86 -5.43 -7.66 -2.47
C ILE A 86 -6.80 -7.99 -3.03
N PHE A 87 -6.84 -8.96 -3.95
CA PHE A 87 -8.06 -9.51 -4.50
C PHE A 87 -8.16 -10.97 -4.08
N TYR A 88 -9.20 -11.29 -3.33
CA TYR A 88 -9.47 -12.68 -2.97
C TYR A 88 -10.18 -13.39 -4.13
N LYS A 89 -10.17 -14.71 -4.10
CA LYS A 89 -10.89 -15.51 -5.10
C LYS A 89 -12.39 -15.25 -4.99
N GLY A 90 -13.06 -15.06 -6.12
CA GLY A 90 -14.48 -14.82 -6.20
C GLY A 90 -14.83 -13.66 -7.10
N LYS A 91 -16.09 -13.21 -7.02
CA LYS A 91 -16.58 -12.12 -7.84
C LYS A 91 -16.13 -10.77 -7.27
N THR A 92 -15.30 -10.05 -8.02
CA THR A 92 -14.81 -8.72 -7.64
C THR A 92 -15.84 -7.67 -7.99
N LYS A 93 -16.14 -6.78 -7.01
CA LYS A 93 -16.95 -5.58 -7.24
C LYS A 93 -16.17 -4.61 -8.14
N THR A 94 -16.88 -3.90 -8.99
CA THR A 94 -16.30 -2.87 -9.87
C THR A 94 -17.05 -1.56 -9.75
N ILE A 95 -16.40 -0.46 -10.15
CA ILE A 95 -17.00 0.86 -10.23
C ILE A 95 -16.80 1.47 -11.61
N GLY A 96 -17.75 2.31 -12.01
CA GLY A 96 -17.68 3.08 -13.25
C GLY A 96 -17.87 2.28 -14.52
N ALA A 97 -17.91 3.00 -15.63
CA ALA A 97 -18.10 2.41 -16.97
C ALA A 97 -16.91 1.53 -17.39
N ASN A 98 -15.72 1.83 -16.90
CA ASN A 98 -14.52 1.06 -17.19
C ASN A 98 -14.31 -0.13 -16.24
N LYS A 99 -15.28 -0.40 -15.38
CA LYS A 99 -15.27 -1.55 -14.45
C LYS A 99 -13.97 -1.64 -13.65
N VAL A 100 -13.62 -0.53 -12.99
CA VAL A 100 -12.43 -0.50 -12.13
C VAL A 100 -12.66 -1.41 -10.94
N ALA A 101 -11.76 -2.37 -10.74
CA ALA A 101 -11.90 -3.37 -9.68
C ALA A 101 -11.75 -2.73 -8.29
N VAL A 102 -12.63 -3.11 -7.36
CA VAL A 102 -12.57 -2.71 -5.95
C VAL A 102 -11.84 -3.79 -5.17
N PRO A 103 -10.63 -3.51 -4.63
CA PRO A 103 -9.92 -4.49 -3.82
C PRO A 103 -10.67 -4.83 -2.54
N GLU A 104 -10.59 -6.07 -2.09
CA GLU A 104 -11.14 -6.48 -0.80
C GLU A 104 -10.25 -6.04 0.36
N ALA A 105 -8.96 -5.89 0.11
CA ALA A 105 -7.98 -5.49 1.13
C ALA A 105 -6.77 -4.83 0.47
N PHE A 106 -5.87 -4.32 1.31
CA PHE A 106 -4.61 -3.72 0.90
C PHE A 106 -3.48 -4.22 1.77
N PHE A 107 -2.30 -4.31 1.21
CA PHE A 107 -1.10 -4.61 1.98
C PHE A 107 -0.09 -3.48 1.90
N LYS A 108 0.76 -3.42 2.92
CA LYS A 108 1.95 -2.58 2.95
C LYS A 108 3.07 -3.38 3.63
N VAL A 109 4.20 -3.50 2.95
CA VAL A 109 5.38 -4.21 3.47
C VAL A 109 6.52 -3.21 3.55
N VAL A 110 7.19 -3.16 4.70
CA VAL A 110 8.25 -2.18 4.99
C VAL A 110 9.52 -2.94 5.39
N LEU A 111 10.64 -2.60 4.75
CA LEU A 111 11.96 -3.14 5.04
C LEU A 111 12.92 -2.02 5.41
N CYS A 112 13.62 -2.20 6.52
CA CYS A 112 14.72 -1.35 6.95
C CYS A 112 16.00 -2.19 6.98
N MET A 113 17.02 -1.77 6.24
CA MET A 113 18.30 -2.47 6.16
C MET A 113 19.38 -1.81 7.04
N LYS A 114 19.11 -0.64 7.60
CA LYS A 114 20.06 0.07 8.45
C LYS A 114 20.16 -0.58 9.82
N GLY A 115 21.38 -0.89 10.26
CA GLY A 115 21.59 -1.62 11.50
C GLY A 115 21.22 -3.09 11.37
N GLU A 116 20.54 -3.64 12.37
CA GLU A 116 19.96 -4.98 12.27
C GLU A 116 18.78 -4.95 11.32
N PRO A 117 18.82 -5.66 10.19
CA PRO A 117 17.73 -5.66 9.24
C PRO A 117 16.41 -6.11 9.87
N LYS A 118 15.32 -5.42 9.54
CA LYS A 118 13.98 -5.76 10.00
C LYS A 118 12.94 -5.46 8.94
N ALA A 119 11.88 -6.24 8.92
CA ALA A 119 10.75 -6.03 8.02
C ALA A 119 9.44 -6.31 8.75
N ILE A 120 8.35 -5.74 8.23
CA ILE A 120 7.03 -5.93 8.79
C ILE A 120 6.00 -5.74 7.66
N GLY A 121 4.92 -6.53 7.72
CA GLY A 121 3.78 -6.38 6.83
C GLY A 121 2.57 -5.84 7.57
N PHE A 122 1.66 -5.22 6.82
CA PHE A 122 0.37 -4.76 7.33
C PHE A 122 -0.69 -5.12 6.30
N ILE A 123 -1.83 -5.61 6.79
CA ILE A 123 -2.98 -5.94 5.94
C ILE A 123 -4.19 -5.20 6.48
N TYR A 124 -4.87 -4.47 5.59
CA TYR A 124 -6.06 -3.70 5.89
C TYR A 124 -7.22 -4.18 5.04
N LYS A 125 -8.34 -4.49 5.69
CA LYS A 125 -9.59 -4.70 4.97
C LYS A 125 -10.03 -3.38 4.34
N ASN A 126 -10.55 -3.41 3.13
CA ASN A 126 -11.09 -2.23 2.46
C ASN A 126 -12.43 -1.83 3.05
N GLY A 127 -12.42 -1.19 4.19
CA GLY A 127 -13.60 -0.84 4.97
C GLY A 127 -13.21 -0.13 6.26
N ASP A 128 -14.15 -0.12 7.20
CA ASP A 128 -13.94 0.50 8.50
C ASP A 128 -12.95 -0.30 9.34
N GLY A 129 -12.15 0.40 10.11
CA GLY A 129 -11.16 -0.20 11.00
C GLY A 129 -11.04 0.61 12.27
N ASN A 130 -10.14 1.60 12.26
CA ASN A 130 -9.82 2.46 13.40
C ASN A 130 -9.25 1.66 14.58
N ARG A 131 -8.21 0.88 14.29
CA ARG A 131 -7.49 0.08 15.27
C ARG A 131 -6.05 0.57 15.45
N PRO A 132 -5.41 0.24 16.59
CA PRO A 132 -3.97 0.48 16.73
C PRO A 132 -3.17 -0.15 15.58
N LYS A 133 -2.10 0.52 15.17
CA LYS A 133 -1.27 0.08 14.03
C LYS A 133 -0.80 -1.37 14.15
N GLY A 134 -0.43 -1.78 15.37
CA GLY A 134 0.05 -3.14 15.62
C GLY A 134 -0.98 -4.24 15.36
N ASP A 135 -2.27 -3.91 15.41
CA ASP A 135 -3.34 -4.88 15.14
C ASP A 135 -3.39 -5.33 13.68
N TYR A 136 -2.77 -4.56 12.78
CA TYR A 136 -2.70 -4.89 11.35
C TYR A 136 -1.40 -5.58 10.97
N ALA A 137 -0.50 -5.77 11.93
CA ALA A 137 0.82 -6.34 11.67
C ALA A 137 0.76 -7.81 11.28
N ASN A 138 1.59 -8.15 10.30
CA ASN A 138 1.77 -9.51 9.82
C ASN A 138 3.25 -9.72 9.47
N SER A 139 3.69 -10.98 9.47
CA SER A 139 4.99 -11.28 8.90
C SER A 139 4.97 -11.06 7.39
N VAL A 140 6.12 -10.76 6.81
CA VAL A 140 6.24 -10.65 5.35
C VAL A 140 5.88 -11.98 4.68
N ASP A 141 6.29 -13.11 5.27
CA ASP A 141 5.92 -14.45 4.79
C ASP A 141 4.41 -14.62 4.66
N GLU A 142 3.64 -14.13 5.63
CA GLU A 142 2.17 -14.20 5.58
C GLU A 142 1.60 -13.33 4.46
N VAL A 143 2.15 -12.14 4.25
CA VAL A 143 1.73 -11.27 3.13
C VAL A 143 2.07 -11.93 1.80
N GLU A 144 3.23 -12.57 1.69
CA GLU A 144 3.62 -13.35 0.51
C GLU A 144 2.64 -14.49 0.24
N ARG A 145 2.26 -15.22 1.28
CA ARG A 145 1.29 -16.31 1.16
C ARG A 145 -0.07 -15.82 0.62
N ILE A 146 -0.52 -14.66 1.09
CA ILE A 146 -1.81 -14.09 0.69
C ILE A 146 -1.75 -13.51 -0.73
N THR A 147 -0.66 -12.84 -1.09
CA THR A 147 -0.56 -12.10 -2.35
C THR A 147 0.06 -12.90 -3.48
N GLY A 148 0.87 -13.91 -3.17
CA GLY A 148 1.67 -14.62 -4.16
C GLY A 148 2.89 -13.84 -4.64
N ILE A 149 3.20 -12.71 -4.00
CA ILE A 149 4.35 -11.86 -4.35
C ILE A 149 5.55 -12.28 -3.52
N ASP A 150 6.70 -12.43 -4.16
CA ASP A 150 7.99 -12.62 -3.48
C ASP A 150 8.61 -11.24 -3.23
N PHE A 151 8.53 -10.78 -1.99
CA PHE A 151 9.08 -9.47 -1.60
C PHE A 151 10.59 -9.56 -1.41
N PHE A 152 11.29 -8.52 -1.87
CA PHE A 152 12.74 -8.36 -1.65
C PHE A 152 13.57 -9.56 -2.12
N PRO A 153 13.37 -10.08 -3.34
CA PRO A 153 14.04 -11.30 -3.80
C PRO A 153 15.56 -11.14 -3.97
N LEU A 154 16.07 -9.90 -3.98
CA LEU A 154 17.48 -9.61 -4.11
C LEU A 154 18.24 -9.63 -2.77
N LEU A 155 17.54 -9.80 -1.64
CA LEU A 155 18.19 -9.94 -0.35
C LEU A 155 18.96 -11.28 -0.29
N PRO A 156 20.12 -11.32 0.43
CA PRO A 156 20.74 -12.61 0.75
C PRO A 156 19.74 -13.53 1.46
N ASP A 157 19.73 -14.80 1.10
CA ASP A 157 18.72 -15.76 1.57
C ASP A 157 18.59 -15.84 3.09
N ASP A 158 19.70 -15.76 3.81
CA ASP A 158 19.72 -15.79 5.28
C ASP A 158 19.05 -14.55 5.88
N VAL A 159 19.30 -13.38 5.29
CA VAL A 159 18.68 -12.11 5.70
C VAL A 159 17.18 -12.15 5.39
N GLU A 160 16.82 -12.55 4.17
CA GLU A 160 15.43 -12.66 3.73
C GLU A 160 14.62 -13.55 4.67
N LYS A 161 15.10 -14.77 4.93
CA LYS A 161 14.45 -15.70 5.85
C LYS A 161 14.24 -15.11 7.23
N LYS A 162 15.25 -14.43 7.75
CA LYS A 162 15.20 -13.86 9.11
C LYS A 162 14.18 -12.75 9.22
N VAL A 163 14.17 -11.79 8.27
CA VAL A 163 13.31 -10.60 8.36
C VAL A 163 11.86 -10.89 7.98
N GLU A 164 11.60 -11.90 7.14
CA GLU A 164 10.27 -12.20 6.64
C GLU A 164 9.46 -13.14 7.55
N LYS A 165 10.15 -13.86 8.44
CA LYS A 165 9.56 -14.92 9.26
C LYS A 165 8.62 -14.40 10.36
N THR A 166 8.92 -13.26 10.96
CA THR A 166 8.21 -12.74 12.13
C THR A 166 7.81 -11.29 11.94
N ALA A 167 6.75 -10.89 12.63
CA ALA A 167 6.36 -9.49 12.79
C ALA A 167 6.58 -9.10 14.24
N SER A 168 7.33 -8.02 14.46
CA SER A 168 7.62 -7.49 15.79
C SER A 168 7.27 -6.01 15.81
N PRO A 169 5.99 -5.66 16.05
CA PRO A 169 5.54 -4.25 16.09
C PRO A 169 6.35 -3.39 17.04
N GLU A 170 6.78 -3.95 18.17
CA GLU A 170 7.59 -3.27 19.18
C GLU A 170 8.94 -2.79 18.62
N ASP A 171 9.52 -3.48 17.64
CA ASP A 171 10.77 -3.07 17.00
C ASP A 171 10.58 -1.82 16.14
N TRP A 172 9.33 -1.50 15.83
CA TRP A 172 8.92 -0.32 15.04
C TRP A 172 8.27 0.76 15.92
N GLY A 173 8.20 0.55 17.23
CA GLY A 173 7.61 1.49 18.16
C GLY A 173 6.08 1.57 18.13
N ILE A 174 5.45 0.47 17.77
CA ILE A 174 3.98 0.38 17.70
C ILE A 174 3.41 -0.83 18.41
#